data_ab26e8e99178d912943cc30b4c2be6f3
#
_entry.id   ab26e8e99178d912943cc30b4c2be6f3
#
_cell.length_a   1.000
_cell.length_b   1.000
_cell.length_c   1.000
_cell.angle_alpha   90.00
_cell.angle_beta   90.00
_cell.angle_gamma   90.00
#
_symmetry.space_group_name_H-M   'P 1'
#
loop_
_entity.id
_entity.type
_entity.pdbx_description
1 polymer ?
#
loop_
_entity_poly.entity_id
_entity_poly.type
_entity_poly.pdbx_seq_one_letter_code
_entity_poly.pdbx_strand_id
1 'polypeptide(L)'
;FKQFINFGGWSLFEKTLDRIKNPIFDTPIISTNKYYETLVLDALRKKKIKKFKIILEPFKKNTGPAIISSTLISDIKNNQPILFLPSDHFLPEVIRFNKILKFNLTNLDSNNIFIFGIKPKSPSTDYGYLLSKKINKRINKVIKFIEKPNIKKAKKIIRQNGSWNSGIVLARKDSIINNTKKIQNNLFNLCLGALTKGKTKNNTIMLSKNYFSKIKAISFDYAILEKAKMINSIELN
;
A
#
# COMPACT_ATOMS: atom_id res chain seq x y z
N PHE A 1 12.00 -3.31 -10.16
CA PHE A 1 13.07 -4.33 -10.31
C PHE A 1 13.83 -4.58 -9.02
N LYS A 2 14.01 -3.57 -8.15
CA LYS A 2 14.73 -3.68 -6.86
C LYS A 2 14.23 -4.84 -5.99
N GLN A 3 12.92 -5.07 -5.93
CA GLN A 3 12.30 -6.10 -5.09
C GLN A 3 12.70 -7.53 -5.45
N PHE A 4 13.21 -7.78 -6.67
CA PHE A 4 13.64 -9.10 -7.14
C PHE A 4 15.15 -9.30 -7.14
N ILE A 5 15.94 -8.28 -6.73
CA ILE A 5 17.40 -8.44 -6.59
C ILE A 5 17.68 -9.53 -5.55
N ASN A 6 18.57 -10.45 -5.89
CA ASN A 6 18.98 -11.53 -4.99
C ASN A 6 20.05 -11.04 -4.01
N PHE A 7 19.76 -11.13 -2.72
CA PHE A 7 20.66 -10.80 -1.62
C PHE A 7 21.12 -12.09 -0.91
N GLY A 8 21.98 -12.88 -1.58
CA GLY A 8 22.48 -14.13 -0.96
C GLY A 8 21.38 -15.17 -0.73
N GLY A 9 20.57 -15.47 -1.73
CA GLY A 9 19.53 -16.52 -1.67
C GLY A 9 18.10 -16.03 -1.40
N TRP A 10 17.87 -14.74 -1.20
CA TRP A 10 16.55 -14.16 -0.99
C TRP A 10 16.40 -12.79 -1.68
N SER A 11 15.17 -12.37 -1.90
CA SER A 11 14.83 -11.04 -2.42
C SER A 11 13.91 -10.28 -1.45
N LEU A 12 13.81 -8.95 -1.60
CA LEU A 12 12.90 -8.13 -0.79
C LEU A 12 11.44 -8.58 -0.97
N PHE A 13 11.05 -8.96 -2.17
CA PHE A 13 9.72 -9.49 -2.44
C PHE A 13 9.48 -10.81 -1.68
N GLU A 14 10.45 -11.74 -1.69
CA GLU A 14 10.35 -12.98 -0.90
C GLU A 14 10.23 -12.71 0.60
N LYS A 15 10.95 -11.72 1.15
CA LYS A 15 10.81 -11.30 2.56
C LYS A 15 9.43 -10.70 2.83
N THR A 16 8.86 -9.99 1.86
CA THR A 16 7.48 -9.48 1.97
C THR A 16 6.48 -10.64 2.00
N LEU A 17 6.67 -11.68 1.16
CA LEU A 17 5.85 -12.89 1.19
C LEU A 17 5.99 -13.66 2.52
N ASP A 18 7.20 -13.76 3.08
CA ASP A 18 7.40 -14.40 4.40
C ASP A 18 6.65 -13.65 5.52
N ARG A 19 6.57 -12.32 5.42
CA ARG A 19 5.87 -11.45 6.39
C ARG A 19 4.39 -11.76 6.51
N ILE A 20 3.75 -12.16 5.41
CA ILE A 20 2.32 -12.40 5.34
C ILE A 20 1.91 -13.88 5.54
N LYS A 21 2.84 -14.74 5.97
CA LYS A 21 2.52 -16.16 6.30
C LYS A 21 1.72 -16.33 7.60
N ASN A 22 1.57 -15.28 8.40
CA ASN A 22 0.81 -15.34 9.64
C ASN A 22 -0.69 -15.53 9.35
N PRO A 23 -1.43 -16.35 10.12
CA PRO A 23 -2.88 -16.59 9.93
C PRO A 23 -3.78 -15.34 10.01
N ILE A 24 -3.27 -14.21 10.46
CA ILE A 24 -4.00 -12.93 10.42
C ILE A 24 -4.27 -12.46 8.98
N PHE A 25 -3.50 -12.95 8.02
CA PHE A 25 -3.62 -12.57 6.62
C PHE A 25 -4.41 -13.61 5.83
N ASP A 26 -5.24 -13.13 4.94
CA ASP A 26 -5.95 -13.91 3.94
C ASP A 26 -5.10 -14.04 2.66
N THR A 27 -5.71 -14.49 1.58
CA THR A 27 -5.11 -14.66 0.26
C THR A 27 -4.42 -13.38 -0.22
N PRO A 28 -3.09 -13.40 -0.48
CA PRO A 28 -2.38 -12.23 -0.97
C PRO A 28 -2.79 -11.87 -2.40
N ILE A 29 -2.87 -10.56 -2.65
CA ILE A 29 -3.09 -9.98 -3.96
C ILE A 29 -1.82 -9.25 -4.36
N ILE A 30 -1.21 -9.65 -5.48
CA ILE A 30 0.02 -9.07 -5.98
C ILE A 30 -0.29 -8.24 -7.23
N SER A 31 -0.20 -6.90 -7.12
CA SER A 31 -0.26 -6.03 -8.29
C SER A 31 1.13 -5.86 -8.88
N THR A 32 1.28 -6.18 -10.16
CA THR A 32 2.56 -6.12 -10.85
C THR A 32 2.39 -5.84 -12.34
N ASN A 33 3.47 -5.45 -13.01
CA ASN A 33 3.47 -5.36 -14.46
C ASN A 33 3.68 -6.75 -15.09
N LYS A 34 3.11 -6.97 -16.27
CA LYS A 34 3.22 -8.23 -17.02
C LYS A 34 4.65 -8.74 -17.16
N TYR A 35 5.64 -7.85 -17.30
CA TYR A 35 7.06 -8.24 -17.40
C TYR A 35 7.61 -8.97 -16.18
N TYR A 36 6.98 -8.82 -15.03
CA TYR A 36 7.43 -9.43 -13.76
C TYR A 36 6.57 -10.61 -13.32
N GLU A 37 5.60 -11.02 -14.13
CA GLU A 37 4.67 -12.12 -13.79
C GLU A 37 5.43 -13.41 -13.45
N THR A 38 6.39 -13.82 -14.28
CA THR A 38 7.20 -15.03 -14.04
C THR A 38 7.97 -14.92 -12.72
N LEU A 39 8.63 -13.80 -12.45
CA LEU A 39 9.37 -13.59 -11.19
C LEU A 39 8.47 -13.66 -9.96
N VAL A 40 7.23 -13.14 -10.06
CA VAL A 40 6.24 -13.24 -9.00
C VAL A 40 5.81 -14.69 -8.78
N LEU A 41 5.50 -15.43 -9.85
CA LEU A 41 5.11 -16.83 -9.77
C LEU A 41 6.22 -17.71 -9.19
N ASP A 42 7.47 -17.49 -9.58
CA ASP A 42 8.63 -18.22 -9.05
C ASP A 42 8.83 -17.96 -7.55
N ALA A 43 8.70 -16.70 -7.10
CA ALA A 43 8.79 -16.36 -5.71
C ALA A 43 7.64 -16.99 -4.89
N LEU A 44 6.40 -16.98 -5.40
CA LEU A 44 5.25 -17.62 -4.76
C LEU A 44 5.45 -19.14 -4.62
N ARG A 45 5.96 -19.79 -5.69
CA ARG A 45 6.30 -21.21 -5.70
C ARG A 45 7.40 -21.53 -4.68
N LYS A 46 8.50 -20.78 -4.68
CA LYS A 46 9.60 -20.91 -3.72
C LYS A 46 9.13 -20.76 -2.28
N LYS A 47 8.20 -19.82 -2.02
CA LYS A 47 7.59 -19.59 -0.69
C LYS A 47 6.45 -20.53 -0.35
N LYS A 48 6.10 -21.47 -1.24
CA LYS A 48 5.02 -22.46 -1.08
C LYS A 48 3.63 -21.81 -0.84
N ILE A 49 3.40 -20.62 -1.42
CA ILE A 49 2.12 -19.92 -1.35
C ILE A 49 1.23 -20.44 -2.50
N LYS A 50 0.21 -21.25 -2.15
CA LYS A 50 -0.68 -21.90 -3.12
C LYS A 50 -1.92 -21.06 -3.47
N LYS A 51 -2.42 -20.27 -2.50
CA LYS A 51 -3.58 -19.39 -2.70
C LYS A 51 -3.08 -17.96 -2.87
N PHE A 52 -3.35 -17.33 -4.01
CA PHE A 52 -2.96 -15.97 -4.33
C PHE A 52 -3.82 -15.43 -5.48
N LYS A 53 -3.82 -14.11 -5.66
CA LYS A 53 -4.30 -13.43 -6.88
C LYS A 53 -3.21 -12.52 -7.42
N ILE A 54 -3.13 -12.42 -8.73
CA ILE A 54 -2.21 -11.50 -9.42
C ILE A 54 -3.05 -10.53 -10.24
N ILE A 55 -2.73 -9.23 -10.14
CA ILE A 55 -3.23 -8.19 -11.02
C ILE A 55 -2.09 -7.79 -11.95
N LEU A 56 -2.29 -7.95 -13.25
CA LEU A 56 -1.32 -7.54 -14.25
C LEU A 56 -1.70 -6.17 -14.81
N GLU A 57 -0.87 -5.19 -14.46
CA GLU A 57 -0.96 -3.84 -15.00
C GLU A 57 -0.32 -3.78 -16.39
N PRO A 58 -1.04 -3.30 -17.43
CA PRO A 58 -0.47 -3.21 -18.78
C PRO A 58 0.60 -2.12 -18.92
N PHE A 59 0.60 -1.13 -18.03
CA PHE A 59 1.53 0.01 -18.00
C PHE A 59 1.97 0.33 -16.58
N LYS A 60 3.11 1.00 -16.41
CA LYS A 60 3.55 1.53 -15.11
C LYS A 60 2.82 2.85 -14.83
N LYS A 61 1.92 2.87 -13.85
CA LYS A 61 1.11 4.05 -13.49
C LYS A 61 1.27 4.47 -12.03
N ASN A 62 2.33 3.98 -11.35
CA ASN A 62 2.60 4.25 -9.94
C ASN A 62 1.60 3.56 -8.98
N THR A 63 1.69 3.82 -7.67
CA THR A 63 0.97 3.07 -6.62
C THR A 63 -0.52 3.38 -6.52
N GLY A 64 -0.98 4.54 -6.99
CA GLY A 64 -2.40 4.91 -6.91
C GLY A 64 -3.32 3.92 -7.63
N PRO A 65 -3.16 3.70 -8.94
CA PRO A 65 -3.98 2.73 -9.67
C PRO A 65 -3.81 1.29 -9.16
N ALA A 66 -2.60 0.91 -8.72
CA ALA A 66 -2.34 -0.42 -8.16
C ALA A 66 -3.18 -0.69 -6.91
N ILE A 67 -3.16 0.23 -5.94
CA ILE A 67 -3.93 0.13 -4.69
C ILE A 67 -5.43 0.16 -4.99
N ILE A 68 -5.89 1.09 -5.82
CA ILE A 68 -7.32 1.23 -6.13
C ILE A 68 -7.84 -0.02 -6.87
N SER A 69 -7.16 -0.49 -7.91
CA SER A 69 -7.58 -1.69 -8.64
C SER A 69 -7.58 -2.94 -7.76
N SER A 70 -6.58 -3.09 -6.88
CA SER A 70 -6.54 -4.21 -5.92
C SER A 70 -7.69 -4.16 -4.92
N THR A 71 -8.09 -2.96 -4.47
CA THR A 71 -9.24 -2.76 -3.58
C THR A 71 -10.56 -3.15 -4.23
N LEU A 72 -10.70 -2.96 -5.54
CA LEU A 72 -11.95 -3.17 -6.27
C LEU A 72 -12.26 -4.63 -6.59
N ILE A 73 -11.39 -5.59 -6.25
CA ILE A 73 -11.63 -7.02 -6.46
C ILE A 73 -12.92 -7.44 -5.72
N SER A 74 -13.79 -8.19 -6.42
CA SER A 74 -15.13 -8.59 -5.95
C SER A 74 -15.11 -9.43 -4.68
N ASP A 75 -14.12 -10.32 -4.54
CA ASP A 75 -14.03 -11.29 -3.44
C ASP A 75 -13.74 -10.64 -2.08
N ILE A 76 -13.30 -9.37 -2.06
CA ILE A 76 -13.08 -8.64 -0.82
C ILE A 76 -14.39 -8.01 -0.36
N LYS A 77 -14.83 -8.29 0.86
CA LYS A 77 -16.04 -7.67 1.45
C LYS A 77 -15.79 -6.17 1.74
N ASN A 78 -16.85 -5.35 1.69
CA ASN A 78 -16.72 -3.90 1.88
C ASN A 78 -16.09 -3.51 3.23
N ASN A 79 -16.44 -4.20 4.31
CA ASN A 79 -15.89 -3.95 5.63
C ASN A 79 -14.57 -4.67 5.92
N GLN A 80 -14.03 -5.43 4.96
CA GLN A 80 -12.80 -6.20 5.16
C GLN A 80 -11.58 -5.27 5.22
N PRO A 81 -10.71 -5.43 6.23
CA PRO A 81 -9.40 -4.77 6.28
C PRO A 81 -8.51 -5.21 5.12
N ILE A 82 -7.82 -4.26 4.52
CA ILE A 82 -6.80 -4.48 3.50
C ILE A 82 -5.51 -3.84 3.97
N LEU A 83 -4.43 -4.60 3.93
CA LEU A 83 -3.07 -4.12 4.18
C LEU A 83 -2.31 -4.04 2.85
N PHE A 84 -1.86 -2.86 2.49
CA PHE A 84 -0.98 -2.64 1.34
C PHE A 84 0.47 -2.57 1.81
N LEU A 85 1.30 -3.43 1.24
CA LEU A 85 2.72 -3.54 1.58
C LEU A 85 3.58 -3.22 0.35
N PRO A 86 4.54 -2.28 0.45
CA PRO A 86 5.59 -2.15 -0.55
C PRO A 86 6.38 -3.45 -0.65
N SER A 87 6.65 -3.89 -1.89
CA SER A 87 7.32 -5.16 -2.16
C SER A 87 8.85 -5.09 -2.07
N ASP A 88 9.40 -3.89 -1.86
CA ASP A 88 10.84 -3.60 -1.83
C ASP A 88 11.33 -3.06 -0.47
N HIS A 89 10.50 -3.21 0.58
CA HIS A 89 10.87 -2.79 1.93
C HIS A 89 11.33 -3.95 2.80
N PHE A 90 12.44 -3.76 3.49
CA PHE A 90 12.90 -4.65 4.53
C PHE A 90 12.29 -4.24 5.88
N LEU A 91 11.56 -5.15 6.51
CA LEU A 91 10.99 -4.97 7.85
C LEU A 91 11.46 -6.14 8.73
N PRO A 92 12.43 -5.93 9.62
CA PRO A 92 13.05 -7.03 10.38
C PRO A 92 12.13 -7.59 11.47
N GLU A 93 11.32 -6.78 12.13
CA GLU A 93 10.52 -7.16 13.30
C GLU A 93 9.11 -7.64 12.94
N VAL A 94 8.99 -8.74 12.20
CA VAL A 94 7.70 -9.25 11.70
C VAL A 94 6.71 -9.57 12.84
N ILE A 95 7.18 -10.17 13.95
CA ILE A 95 6.31 -10.53 15.08
C ILE A 95 5.69 -9.27 15.71
N ARG A 96 6.50 -8.23 15.92
CA ARG A 96 6.04 -6.96 16.46
C ARG A 96 5.07 -6.28 15.51
N PHE A 97 5.38 -6.27 14.21
CA PHE A 97 4.50 -5.73 13.19
C PHE A 97 3.13 -6.40 13.21
N ASN A 98 3.06 -7.73 13.27
CA ASN A 98 1.81 -8.48 13.33
C ASN A 98 1.00 -8.18 14.61
N LYS A 99 1.67 -7.99 15.76
CA LYS A 99 1.00 -7.55 17.00
C LYS A 99 0.38 -6.15 16.85
N ILE A 100 1.13 -5.22 16.24
CA ILE A 100 0.65 -3.86 15.94
C ILE A 100 -0.57 -3.91 15.03
N LEU A 101 -0.53 -4.70 13.95
CA LEU A 101 -1.65 -4.88 13.03
C LEU A 101 -2.89 -5.41 13.77
N LYS A 102 -2.75 -6.55 14.46
CA LYS A 102 -3.87 -7.20 15.17
C LYS A 102 -4.58 -6.23 16.12
N PHE A 103 -3.81 -5.43 16.85
CA PHE A 103 -4.37 -4.44 17.78
C PHE A 103 -5.17 -3.34 17.05
N ASN A 104 -4.73 -2.93 15.87
CA ASN A 104 -5.35 -1.80 15.16
C ASN A 104 -6.50 -2.19 14.24
N LEU A 105 -6.75 -3.48 14.01
CA LEU A 105 -7.87 -3.94 13.17
C LEU A 105 -9.24 -3.47 13.70
N THR A 106 -9.41 -3.42 15.01
CA THR A 106 -10.66 -2.97 15.65
C THR A 106 -10.91 -1.46 15.58
N ASN A 107 -9.89 -0.68 15.21
CA ASN A 107 -9.97 0.78 15.09
C ASN A 107 -10.30 1.23 13.65
N LEU A 108 -10.47 0.28 12.72
CA LEU A 108 -10.78 0.58 11.33
C LEU A 108 -12.28 0.84 11.14
N ASP A 109 -12.60 1.91 10.42
CA ASP A 109 -13.96 2.24 10.00
C ASP A 109 -14.03 2.57 8.49
N SER A 110 -15.20 2.94 8.01
CA SER A 110 -15.45 3.25 6.59
C SER A 110 -14.87 4.58 6.10
N ASN A 111 -14.21 5.36 6.96
CA ASN A 111 -13.73 6.70 6.64
C ASN A 111 -12.22 6.85 6.87
N ASN A 112 -11.65 6.12 7.84
CA ASN A 112 -10.26 6.30 8.22
C ASN A 112 -9.29 5.44 7.37
N ILE A 113 -8.09 5.97 7.19
CA ILE A 113 -6.95 5.29 6.59
C ILE A 113 -5.81 5.33 7.61
N PHE A 114 -5.22 4.20 7.92
CA PHE A 114 -4.02 4.11 8.75
C PHE A 114 -2.78 4.00 7.88
N ILE A 115 -1.77 4.78 8.20
CA ILE A 115 -0.44 4.72 7.59
C ILE A 115 0.61 4.53 8.68
N PHE A 116 1.76 3.99 8.32
CA PHE A 116 2.79 3.65 9.30
C PHE A 116 3.95 4.63 9.22
N GLY A 117 4.26 5.24 10.38
CA GLY A 117 5.35 6.17 10.54
C GLY A 117 6.64 5.47 10.98
N ILE A 118 7.78 5.97 10.50
CA ILE A 118 9.11 5.54 10.92
C ILE A 118 9.84 6.77 11.42
N LYS A 119 10.50 6.66 12.59
CA LYS A 119 11.31 7.76 13.14
C LYS A 119 12.47 8.07 12.19
N PRO A 120 12.58 9.31 11.69
CA PRO A 120 13.65 9.69 10.77
C PRO A 120 15.02 9.65 11.45
N LYS A 121 16.01 9.05 10.79
CA LYS A 121 17.41 9.07 11.23
C LYS A 121 18.16 10.32 10.73
N SER A 122 17.71 10.86 9.58
CA SER A 122 18.29 12.04 8.93
C SER A 122 17.24 12.71 8.05
N PRO A 123 17.40 13.98 7.67
CA PRO A 123 16.52 14.58 6.68
C PRO A 123 16.75 13.98 5.29
N SER A 124 15.66 13.58 4.62
CA SER A 124 15.68 13.04 3.26
C SER A 124 14.63 13.72 2.39
N THR A 125 14.90 13.85 1.12
CA THR A 125 13.96 14.36 0.11
C THR A 125 13.23 13.24 -0.64
N ASP A 126 13.57 11.98 -0.34
CA ASP A 126 13.03 10.80 -1.05
C ASP A 126 11.75 10.25 -0.42
N TYR A 127 11.44 10.64 0.81
CA TYR A 127 10.31 10.12 1.59
C TYR A 127 9.22 11.16 1.80
N GLY A 128 7.99 10.67 1.93
CA GLY A 128 6.89 11.42 2.51
C GLY A 128 7.06 11.57 4.02
N TYR A 129 6.52 12.65 4.59
CA TYR A 129 6.57 12.96 6.01
C TYR A 129 5.20 13.15 6.60
N LEU A 130 5.06 12.77 7.87
CA LEU A 130 3.85 12.88 8.67
C LEU A 130 4.11 13.84 9.83
N LEU A 131 3.29 14.88 9.96
CA LEU A 131 3.11 15.60 11.21
C LEU A 131 1.83 15.10 11.86
N SER A 132 1.93 14.58 13.07
CA SER A 132 0.82 13.91 13.74
C SER A 132 0.63 14.41 15.17
N LYS A 133 -0.61 14.40 15.64
CA LYS A 133 -0.99 14.66 17.04
C LYS A 133 -1.48 13.36 17.68
N LYS A 134 -0.99 13.07 18.88
CA LYS A 134 -1.34 11.88 19.64
C LYS A 134 -2.84 11.86 19.95
N ILE A 135 -3.52 10.74 19.64
CA ILE A 135 -4.88 10.46 20.07
C ILE A 135 -4.83 9.61 21.34
N ASN A 136 -4.03 8.54 21.30
CA ASN A 136 -3.81 7.63 22.43
C ASN A 136 -2.38 7.08 22.41
N LYS A 137 -2.08 6.07 23.26
CA LYS A 137 -0.72 5.50 23.36
C LYS A 137 -0.19 4.89 22.06
N ARG A 138 -1.03 4.60 21.06
CA ARG A 138 -0.66 3.80 19.87
C ARG A 138 -1.07 4.43 18.54
N ILE A 139 -2.01 5.37 18.57
CA ILE A 139 -2.60 5.99 17.37
C ILE A 139 -2.40 7.49 17.45
N ASN A 140 -1.94 8.06 16.34
CA ASN A 140 -1.85 9.50 16.17
C ASN A 140 -2.77 9.92 15.01
N LYS A 141 -3.36 11.10 15.09
CA LYS A 141 -4.06 11.74 13.98
C LYS A 141 -3.03 12.47 13.12
N VAL A 142 -3.00 12.20 11.83
CA VAL A 142 -2.15 12.94 10.89
C VAL A 142 -2.76 14.32 10.67
N ILE A 143 -2.01 15.35 11.04
CA ILE A 143 -2.39 16.76 10.84
C ILE A 143 -1.96 17.23 9.46
N LYS A 144 -0.80 16.74 9.00
CA LYS A 144 -0.25 17.11 7.70
C LYS A 144 0.56 15.96 7.12
N PHE A 145 0.25 15.61 5.89
CA PHE A 145 1.05 14.74 5.04
C PHE A 145 1.82 15.61 4.04
N ILE A 146 3.10 15.36 3.84
CA ILE A 146 3.97 16.14 2.97
C ILE A 146 4.84 15.19 2.17
N GLU A 147 4.53 15.02 0.90
CA GLU A 147 5.29 14.14 0.02
C GLU A 147 6.57 14.84 -0.46
N LYS A 148 7.71 14.17 -0.29
CA LYS A 148 9.05 14.57 -0.78
C LYS A 148 9.37 16.07 -0.60
N PRO A 149 9.42 16.58 0.64
CA PRO A 149 9.73 17.96 0.88
C PRO A 149 11.18 18.28 0.50
N ASN A 150 11.48 19.56 0.25
CA ASN A 150 12.87 19.97 0.15
C ASN A 150 13.60 19.83 1.49
N ILE A 151 14.94 19.85 1.47
CA ILE A 151 15.78 19.56 2.64
C ILE A 151 15.51 20.52 3.83
N LYS A 152 15.23 21.81 3.58
CA LYS A 152 14.90 22.80 4.62
C LYS A 152 13.60 22.42 5.33
N LYS A 153 12.59 22.01 4.55
CA LYS A 153 11.27 21.60 5.06
C LYS A 153 11.38 20.27 5.80
N ALA A 154 12.15 19.30 5.28
CA ALA A 154 12.41 18.03 5.95
C ALA A 154 13.05 18.23 7.33
N LYS A 155 14.10 19.08 7.44
CA LYS A 155 14.72 19.44 8.73
C LYS A 155 13.70 20.05 9.71
N LYS A 156 12.82 20.96 9.23
CA LYS A 156 11.77 21.57 10.07
C LYS A 156 10.79 20.53 10.59
N ILE A 157 10.35 19.59 9.72
CA ILE A 157 9.39 18.55 10.10
C ILE A 157 9.98 17.61 11.17
N ILE A 158 11.27 17.22 11.03
CA ILE A 158 11.95 16.37 12.02
C ILE A 158 12.03 17.07 13.38
N ARG A 159 12.35 18.40 13.42
CA ARG A 159 12.34 19.18 14.68
C ARG A 159 10.96 19.23 15.34
N GLN A 160 9.90 19.04 14.59
CA GLN A 160 8.50 18.95 15.05
C GLN A 160 8.08 17.51 15.39
N ASN A 161 9.03 16.58 15.57
CA ASN A 161 8.80 15.15 15.80
C ASN A 161 7.99 14.48 14.67
N GLY A 162 8.16 14.93 13.43
CA GLY A 162 7.54 14.29 12.27
C GLY A 162 8.20 12.95 11.94
N SER A 163 7.41 12.01 11.42
CA SER A 163 7.85 10.67 11.02
C SER A 163 7.94 10.58 9.49
N TRP A 164 8.76 9.66 8.96
CA TRP A 164 8.69 9.25 7.56
C TRP A 164 7.44 8.41 7.32
N ASN A 165 6.80 8.56 6.16
CA ASN A 165 5.82 7.63 5.67
C ASN A 165 6.50 6.35 5.18
N SER A 166 6.13 5.20 5.75
CA SER A 166 6.68 3.90 5.33
C SER A 166 6.08 3.37 4.01
N GLY A 167 5.06 4.01 3.47
CA GLY A 167 4.31 3.50 2.32
C GLY A 167 3.40 2.30 2.64
N ILE A 168 3.34 1.85 3.90
CA ILE A 168 2.40 0.82 4.34
C ILE A 168 1.06 1.48 4.64
N VAL A 169 -0.02 0.95 4.07
CA VAL A 169 -1.39 1.46 4.26
C VAL A 169 -2.29 0.35 4.77
N LEU A 170 -3.06 0.63 5.82
CA LEU A 170 -4.07 -0.26 6.38
C LEU A 170 -5.41 0.46 6.42
N ALA A 171 -6.42 -0.07 5.76
CA ALA A 171 -7.77 0.49 5.74
C ALA A 171 -8.80 -0.57 5.41
N ARG A 172 -10.07 -0.30 5.69
CA ARG A 172 -11.17 -1.12 5.15
C ARG A 172 -11.35 -0.84 3.66
N LYS A 173 -11.85 -1.84 2.92
CA LYS A 173 -12.18 -1.68 1.49
C LYS A 173 -13.06 -0.47 1.22
N ASP A 174 -14.15 -0.32 1.98
CA ASP A 174 -15.09 0.79 1.83
C ASP A 174 -14.43 2.15 2.09
N SER A 175 -13.51 2.25 3.06
CA SER A 175 -12.77 3.48 3.30
C SER A 175 -11.94 3.92 2.09
N ILE A 176 -11.20 2.99 1.46
CA ILE A 176 -10.44 3.30 0.24
C ILE A 176 -11.37 3.73 -0.89
N ILE A 177 -12.48 3.01 -1.10
CA ILE A 177 -13.48 3.33 -2.14
C ILE A 177 -14.08 4.71 -1.91
N ASN A 178 -14.55 5.00 -0.70
CA ASN A 178 -15.20 6.26 -0.35
C ASN A 178 -14.25 7.46 -0.54
N ASN A 179 -13.03 7.35 -0.02
CA ASN A 179 -12.01 8.39 -0.20
C ASN A 179 -11.66 8.57 -1.68
N THR A 180 -11.48 7.47 -2.44
CA THR A 180 -11.13 7.58 -3.86
C THR A 180 -12.25 8.20 -4.68
N LYS A 181 -13.50 7.79 -4.49
CA LYS A 181 -14.66 8.40 -5.17
C LYS A 181 -14.76 9.89 -4.86
N LYS A 182 -14.59 10.27 -3.61
CA LYS A 182 -14.71 11.67 -3.17
C LYS A 182 -13.61 12.56 -3.73
N ILE A 183 -12.35 12.07 -3.76
CA ILE A 183 -11.16 12.87 -4.06
C ILE A 183 -10.75 12.76 -5.52
N GLN A 184 -10.89 11.57 -6.12
CA GLN A 184 -10.37 11.20 -7.44
C GLN A 184 -11.38 10.32 -8.20
N ASN A 185 -12.62 10.79 -8.36
CA ASN A 185 -13.70 10.01 -8.98
C ASN A 185 -13.36 9.52 -10.40
N ASN A 186 -12.67 10.32 -11.20
CA ASN A 186 -12.24 9.89 -12.53
C ASN A 186 -11.24 8.73 -12.48
N LEU A 187 -10.26 8.80 -11.57
CA LEU A 187 -9.30 7.71 -11.35
C LEU A 187 -10.00 6.44 -10.88
N PHE A 188 -10.99 6.58 -9.96
CA PHE A 188 -11.82 5.46 -9.51
C PHE A 188 -12.52 4.78 -10.69
N ASN A 189 -13.22 5.54 -11.54
CA ASN A 189 -13.96 5.00 -12.67
C ASN A 189 -13.05 4.34 -13.71
N LEU A 190 -11.87 4.90 -13.97
CA LEU A 190 -10.89 4.30 -14.86
C LEU A 190 -10.33 2.98 -14.31
N CYS A 191 -10.03 2.91 -13.01
CA CYS A 191 -9.59 1.67 -12.36
C CYS A 191 -10.70 0.61 -12.36
N LEU A 192 -11.93 1.00 -12.07
CA LEU A 192 -13.10 0.11 -12.13
C LEU A 192 -13.31 -0.43 -13.55
N GLY A 193 -13.28 0.45 -14.55
CA GLY A 193 -13.38 0.04 -15.95
C GLY A 193 -12.22 -0.86 -16.38
N ALA A 194 -10.99 -0.58 -15.92
CA ALA A 194 -9.84 -1.42 -16.20
C ALA A 194 -9.99 -2.83 -15.62
N LEU A 195 -10.58 -2.96 -14.43
CA LEU A 195 -10.85 -4.23 -13.79
C LEU A 195 -12.01 -4.98 -14.45
N THR A 196 -13.18 -4.33 -14.62
CA THR A 196 -14.41 -4.97 -15.13
C THR A 196 -14.33 -5.36 -16.60
N LYS A 197 -13.57 -4.61 -17.42
CA LYS A 197 -13.30 -4.90 -18.83
C LYS A 197 -11.96 -5.62 -19.05
N GLY A 198 -11.33 -6.04 -17.97
CA GLY A 198 -10.14 -6.89 -17.96
C GLY A 198 -10.49 -8.35 -18.28
N LYS A 199 -9.45 -9.19 -18.36
CA LYS A 199 -9.58 -10.63 -18.58
C LYS A 199 -9.05 -11.38 -17.37
N THR A 200 -9.80 -12.36 -16.89
CA THR A 200 -9.36 -13.25 -15.81
C THR A 200 -9.02 -14.61 -16.36
N LYS A 201 -7.84 -15.12 -16.01
CA LYS A 201 -7.42 -16.49 -16.31
C LYS A 201 -6.81 -17.07 -15.03
N ASN A 202 -7.42 -18.13 -14.49
CA ASN A 202 -7.02 -18.70 -13.20
C ASN A 202 -6.98 -17.63 -12.09
N ASN A 203 -5.86 -17.52 -11.40
CA ASN A 203 -5.63 -16.57 -10.32
C ASN A 203 -5.11 -15.17 -10.81
N THR A 204 -5.08 -14.94 -12.12
CA THR A 204 -4.51 -13.74 -12.73
C THR A 204 -5.59 -12.90 -13.41
N ILE A 205 -5.64 -11.63 -13.05
CA ILE A 205 -6.53 -10.61 -13.61
C ILE A 205 -5.67 -9.68 -14.45
N MET A 206 -5.88 -9.66 -15.75
CA MET A 206 -5.24 -8.73 -16.69
C MET A 206 -6.11 -7.49 -16.85
N LEU A 207 -5.65 -6.34 -16.39
CA LEU A 207 -6.40 -5.09 -16.52
C LEU A 207 -6.53 -4.65 -17.99
N SER A 208 -7.70 -4.12 -18.34
CA SER A 208 -7.99 -3.62 -19.70
C SER A 208 -7.02 -2.50 -20.09
N LYS A 209 -6.26 -2.69 -21.19
CA LYS A 209 -5.35 -1.68 -21.75
C LYS A 209 -6.08 -0.38 -22.08
N ASN A 210 -7.31 -0.46 -22.65
CA ASN A 210 -8.08 0.70 -23.09
C ASN A 210 -8.42 1.64 -21.93
N TYR A 211 -8.85 1.11 -20.78
CA TYR A 211 -9.13 1.92 -19.60
C TYR A 211 -7.85 2.34 -18.88
N PHE A 212 -6.91 1.44 -18.71
CA PHE A 212 -5.70 1.69 -17.92
C PHE A 212 -4.75 2.68 -18.59
N SER A 213 -4.69 2.75 -19.92
CA SER A 213 -3.89 3.73 -20.67
C SER A 213 -4.28 5.18 -20.37
N LYS A 214 -5.58 5.44 -20.15
CA LYS A 214 -6.14 6.75 -19.85
C LYS A 214 -5.78 7.27 -18.45
N ILE A 215 -5.29 6.41 -17.57
CA ILE A 215 -4.89 6.78 -16.22
C ILE A 215 -3.56 7.56 -16.30
N LYS A 216 -3.50 8.75 -15.69
CA LYS A 216 -2.24 9.45 -15.45
C LYS A 216 -1.47 8.76 -14.34
N ALA A 217 -0.14 8.60 -14.50
CA ALA A 217 0.70 8.01 -13.47
C ALA A 217 0.69 8.87 -12.20
N ILE A 218 0.24 8.29 -11.08
CA ILE A 218 0.12 9.00 -9.80
C ILE A 218 0.31 8.03 -8.64
N SER A 219 1.06 8.43 -7.60
CA SER A 219 1.15 7.67 -6.36
C SER A 219 -0.14 7.79 -5.55
N PHE A 220 -0.39 6.81 -4.69
CA PHE A 220 -1.52 6.84 -3.75
C PHE A 220 -1.40 8.01 -2.76
N ASP A 221 -0.17 8.34 -2.41
CA ASP A 221 0.16 9.46 -1.53
C ASP A 221 -0.37 10.79 -2.10
N TYR A 222 -0.01 11.11 -3.34
CA TYR A 222 -0.50 12.33 -4.03
C TYR A 222 -1.98 12.26 -4.39
N ALA A 223 -2.46 11.08 -4.80
CA ALA A 223 -3.84 10.95 -5.24
C ALA A 223 -4.82 11.09 -4.08
N ILE A 224 -4.51 10.45 -2.94
CA ILE A 224 -5.45 10.25 -1.82
C ILE A 224 -4.91 10.81 -0.51
N LEU A 225 -3.72 10.38 -0.04
CA LEU A 225 -3.28 10.68 1.33
C LEU A 225 -3.07 12.17 1.61
N GLU A 226 -2.58 12.95 0.66
CA GLU A 226 -2.44 14.41 0.85
C GLU A 226 -3.77 15.15 1.01
N LYS A 227 -4.87 14.56 0.55
CA LYS A 227 -6.20 15.19 0.46
C LYS A 227 -7.23 14.57 1.39
N ALA A 228 -6.98 13.37 1.89
CA ALA A 228 -7.89 12.67 2.78
C ALA A 228 -7.94 13.33 4.17
N LYS A 229 -9.16 13.46 4.72
CA LYS A 229 -9.39 14.18 5.99
C LYS A 229 -9.14 13.30 7.22
N MET A 230 -9.33 11.98 7.10
CA MET A 230 -9.30 11.04 8.22
C MET A 230 -8.13 10.07 8.06
N ILE A 231 -6.91 10.57 8.29
CA ILE A 231 -5.70 9.74 8.28
C ILE A 231 -5.18 9.62 9.71
N ASN A 232 -4.92 8.40 10.11
CA ASN A 232 -4.25 8.07 11.36
C ASN A 232 -2.86 7.48 11.08
N SER A 233 -1.93 7.67 11.99
CA SER A 233 -0.62 7.05 11.90
C SER A 233 -0.32 6.16 13.10
N ILE A 234 0.44 5.10 12.82
CA ILE A 234 0.96 4.13 13.80
C ILE A 234 2.47 4.12 13.65
N GLU A 235 3.21 4.30 14.76
CA GLU A 235 4.67 4.28 14.72
C GLU A 235 5.22 2.85 14.69
N LEU A 236 6.16 2.60 13.77
CA LEU A 236 6.96 1.37 13.63
C LEU A 236 8.35 1.58 14.28
N ASN A 237 8.40 1.83 15.57
CA ASN A 237 9.68 2.04 16.29
C ASN A 237 10.14 0.76 16.98
#